data_109952377b037e2d82d485cdeba6b584
#
_entry.id   109952377b037e2d82d485cdeba6b584
#
_cell.length_a   1.000
_cell.length_b   1.000
_cell.length_c   1.000
_cell.angle_alpha   90.00
_cell.angle_beta   90.00
_cell.angle_gamma   90.00
#
_symmetry.space_group_name_H-M   'P 1'
#
loop_
_entity.id
_entity.type
_entity.pdbx_description
1 polymer ?
#
loop_
_entity_poly.entity_id
_entity_poly.type
_entity_poly.pdbx_seq_one_letter_code
_entity_poly.pdbx_strand_id
1 'polypeptide(L)'
;MKFSRSIVLAVALIFAWATVGFAAHSAEICQKRIESFNYLVDYSGSMMMNFPSVGKTKMAVAKEVIKRVNDMVPELGYQGGLYTFAPYGAVVNQGPWVRSTLAAGVDSLKDNLETFARFTPMGDG
;
A
#
# COMPACT_ATOMS: atom_id res chain seq x y z
N MET A 1 49.87 -13.41 -35.93
CA MET A 1 49.52 -14.30 -34.81
C MET A 1 48.22 -15.00 -35.13
N LYS A 2 48.21 -16.27 -35.35
CA LYS A 2 46.98 -17.05 -35.53
C LYS A 2 46.53 -17.50 -34.14
N PHE A 3 45.58 -16.81 -33.52
CA PHE A 3 44.93 -17.34 -32.33
C PHE A 3 44.16 -18.60 -32.71
N SER A 4 44.42 -19.69 -32.02
CA SER A 4 43.74 -20.95 -32.22
C SER A 4 42.23 -20.75 -31.97
N ARG A 5 41.39 -21.25 -32.91
CA ARG A 5 39.92 -21.19 -32.80
C ARG A 5 39.40 -21.74 -31.47
N SER A 6 40.16 -22.62 -30.84
CA SER A 6 39.85 -23.21 -29.53
C SER A 6 39.94 -22.18 -28.37
N ILE A 7 40.86 -21.21 -28.46
CA ILE A 7 41.01 -20.18 -27.40
C ILE A 7 39.87 -19.18 -27.48
N VAL A 8 39.42 -18.81 -28.67
CA VAL A 8 38.29 -17.89 -28.87
C VAL A 8 36.99 -18.51 -28.36
N LEU A 9 36.77 -19.80 -28.61
CA LEU A 9 35.61 -20.53 -28.11
C LEU A 9 35.61 -20.65 -26.55
N ALA A 10 36.76 -20.87 -25.95
CA ALA A 10 36.89 -20.97 -24.50
C ALA A 10 36.60 -19.64 -23.82
N VAL A 11 37.09 -18.52 -24.38
CA VAL A 11 36.81 -17.17 -23.83
C VAL A 11 35.34 -16.79 -23.98
N ALA A 12 34.70 -17.14 -25.12
CA ALA A 12 33.27 -16.89 -25.33
C ALA A 12 32.38 -17.67 -24.34
N LEU A 13 32.75 -18.91 -23.99
CA LEU A 13 32.01 -19.71 -22.98
C LEU A 13 32.15 -19.14 -21.57
N ILE A 14 33.31 -18.59 -21.19
CA ILE A 14 33.50 -17.97 -19.87
C ILE A 14 32.67 -16.72 -19.75
N PHE A 15 32.55 -15.89 -20.80
CA PHE A 15 31.68 -14.69 -20.78
C PHE A 15 30.19 -15.03 -20.74
N ALA A 16 29.74 -16.11 -21.34
CA ALA A 16 28.35 -16.56 -21.31
C ALA A 16 27.93 -17.01 -19.90
N TRP A 17 28.82 -17.57 -19.12
CA TRP A 17 28.53 -18.00 -17.73
C TRP A 17 28.53 -16.82 -16.74
N ALA A 18 29.28 -15.75 -16.99
CA ALA A 18 29.32 -14.57 -16.15
C ALA A 18 28.02 -13.74 -16.20
N THR A 19 27.28 -13.78 -17.32
CA THR A 19 26.04 -13.02 -17.47
C THR A 19 24.83 -13.68 -16.79
N VAL A 20 24.85 -14.99 -16.58
CA VAL A 20 23.75 -15.71 -15.90
C VAL A 20 23.74 -15.46 -14.38
N GLY A 21 24.91 -15.20 -13.79
CA GLY A 21 25.03 -14.95 -12.35
C GLY A 21 24.48 -13.60 -11.89
N PHE A 22 24.46 -12.57 -12.75
CA PHE A 22 23.99 -11.23 -12.39
C PHE A 22 22.46 -11.08 -12.41
N ALA A 23 21.76 -11.87 -13.22
CA ALA A 23 20.30 -11.82 -13.30
C ALA A 23 19.60 -12.50 -12.11
N ALA A 24 20.28 -13.45 -11.44
CA ALA A 24 19.70 -14.16 -10.31
C ALA A 24 19.73 -13.36 -8.98
N HIS A 25 20.63 -12.37 -8.88
CA HIS A 25 20.78 -11.61 -7.63
C HIS A 25 19.80 -10.45 -7.47
N SER A 26 19.19 -10.00 -8.54
CA SER A 26 18.20 -8.90 -8.51
C SER A 26 16.76 -9.37 -8.22
N ALA A 27 16.47 -10.66 -8.28
CA ALA A 27 15.14 -11.19 -7.99
C ALA A 27 14.85 -11.39 -6.49
N GLU A 28 15.86 -11.29 -5.62
CA GLU A 28 15.75 -11.61 -4.19
C GLU A 28 15.41 -10.40 -3.29
N ILE A 29 15.22 -9.22 -3.87
CA ILE A 29 15.10 -7.96 -3.12
C ILE A 29 13.71 -7.72 -2.51
N CYS A 30 12.67 -8.40 -2.98
CA CYS A 30 11.32 -8.26 -2.47
C CYS A 30 10.76 -9.58 -1.93
N GLN A 31 11.26 -10.03 -0.79
CA GLN A 31 10.64 -11.16 -0.09
C GLN A 31 9.47 -10.68 0.76
N LYS A 32 8.32 -11.32 0.58
CA LYS A 32 7.16 -11.16 1.44
C LYS A 32 7.52 -11.62 2.85
N ARG A 33 7.55 -10.68 3.82
CA ARG A 33 7.87 -10.95 5.23
C ARG A 33 6.66 -10.97 6.14
N ILE A 34 5.51 -10.54 5.64
CA ILE A 34 4.24 -10.52 6.35
C ILE A 34 3.16 -11.12 5.47
N GLU A 35 2.17 -11.76 6.06
CA GLU A 35 1.04 -12.33 5.32
C GLU A 35 -0.11 -11.34 5.19
N SER A 36 -0.28 -10.46 6.18
CA SER A 36 -1.38 -9.51 6.24
C SER A 36 -0.98 -8.18 6.83
N PHE A 37 -1.70 -7.13 6.47
CA PHE A 37 -1.61 -5.82 7.09
C PHE A 37 -2.99 -5.17 7.14
N ASN A 38 -3.19 -4.26 8.09
CA ASN A 38 -4.45 -3.57 8.26
C ASN A 38 -4.22 -2.08 8.48
N TYR A 39 -5.09 -1.27 7.87
CA TYR A 39 -5.23 0.14 8.20
C TYR A 39 -6.32 0.29 9.25
N LEU A 40 -5.98 0.92 10.36
CA LEU A 40 -6.92 1.25 11.42
C LEU A 40 -7.06 2.77 11.48
N VAL A 41 -8.24 3.27 11.18
CA VAL A 41 -8.51 4.69 11.01
C VAL A 41 -9.39 5.20 12.15
N ASP A 42 -8.92 6.26 12.82
CA ASP A 42 -9.76 7.03 13.73
C ASP A 42 -10.85 7.73 12.93
N TYR A 43 -12.10 7.36 13.20
CA TYR A 43 -13.29 7.91 12.54
C TYR A 43 -14.15 8.72 13.50
N SER A 44 -13.54 9.32 14.52
CA SER A 44 -14.21 10.21 15.46
C SER A 44 -14.59 11.55 14.83
N GLY A 45 -15.55 12.24 15.43
CA GLY A 45 -16.00 13.57 14.98
C GLY A 45 -14.87 14.60 14.96
N SER A 46 -13.87 14.48 15.82
CA SER A 46 -12.70 15.38 15.82
C SER A 46 -11.85 15.26 14.54
N MET A 47 -11.92 14.14 13.85
CA MET A 47 -11.26 13.97 12.54
C MET A 47 -11.92 14.78 11.43
N MET A 48 -13.15 15.22 11.61
CA MET A 48 -13.89 16.08 10.68
C MET A 48 -13.56 17.58 10.85
N MET A 49 -12.75 17.92 11.86
CA MET A 49 -12.29 19.29 12.09
C MET A 49 -11.17 19.66 11.13
N ASN A 50 -11.12 20.93 10.77
CA ASN A 50 -10.05 21.44 9.90
C ASN A 50 -8.68 21.31 10.54
N PHE A 51 -7.72 20.95 9.70
CA PHE A 51 -6.30 21.01 10.01
C PHE A 51 -5.77 22.38 9.56
N PRO A 52 -5.55 23.33 10.49
CA PRO A 52 -5.41 24.74 10.12
C PRO A 52 -4.30 25.03 9.12
N SER A 53 -3.17 24.30 9.20
CA SER A 53 -2.01 24.49 8.32
C SER A 53 -2.23 24.01 6.88
N VAL A 54 -3.26 23.21 6.63
CA VAL A 54 -3.48 22.56 5.32
C VAL A 54 -4.79 22.98 4.65
N GLY A 55 -5.73 23.59 5.42
CA GLY A 55 -7.04 24.00 4.90
C GLY A 55 -7.97 22.84 4.54
N LYS A 56 -7.70 21.64 5.06
CA LYS A 56 -8.51 20.43 4.87
C LYS A 56 -8.87 19.83 6.22
N THR A 57 -9.88 18.97 6.26
CA THR A 57 -10.16 18.19 7.47
C THR A 57 -9.03 17.20 7.76
N LYS A 58 -8.86 16.84 9.02
CA LYS A 58 -7.89 15.82 9.43
C LYS A 58 -8.16 14.49 8.71
N MET A 59 -9.44 14.14 8.52
CA MET A 59 -9.84 12.93 7.79
C MET A 59 -9.44 12.99 6.31
N ALA A 60 -9.63 14.14 5.64
CA ALA A 60 -9.22 14.30 4.26
C ALA A 60 -7.71 14.10 4.10
N VAL A 61 -6.91 14.62 5.04
CA VAL A 61 -5.45 14.39 5.06
C VAL A 61 -5.13 12.93 5.31
N ALA A 62 -5.78 12.29 6.27
CA ALA A 62 -5.58 10.86 6.57
C ALA A 62 -5.88 9.98 5.35
N LYS A 63 -6.98 10.24 4.63
CA LYS A 63 -7.33 9.55 3.38
C LYS A 63 -6.22 9.68 2.33
N GLU A 64 -5.68 10.87 2.13
CA GLU A 64 -4.58 11.09 1.19
C GLU A 64 -3.33 10.30 1.58
N VAL A 65 -2.98 10.30 2.88
CA VAL A 65 -1.82 9.56 3.39
C VAL A 65 -2.00 8.05 3.18
N ILE A 66 -3.16 7.50 3.56
CA ILE A 66 -3.44 6.06 3.40
C ILE A 66 -3.37 5.66 1.93
N LYS A 67 -3.93 6.46 1.01
CA LYS A 67 -3.88 6.18 -0.43
C LYS A 67 -2.43 6.17 -0.92
N ARG A 68 -1.61 7.14 -0.53
CA ARG A 68 -0.17 7.16 -0.90
C ARG A 68 0.59 5.94 -0.36
N VAL A 69 0.35 5.56 0.89
CA VAL A 69 0.97 4.36 1.46
C VAL A 69 0.50 3.11 0.72
N ASN A 70 -0.80 3.01 0.41
CA ASN A 70 -1.37 1.91 -0.36
C ASN A 70 -0.73 1.77 -1.76
N ASP A 71 -0.42 2.89 -2.42
CA ASP A 71 0.24 2.90 -3.72
C ASP A 71 1.69 2.40 -3.66
N MET A 72 2.33 2.52 -2.50
CA MET A 72 3.70 2.05 -2.27
C MET A 72 3.80 0.57 -1.91
N VAL A 73 2.69 -0.08 -1.54
CA VAL A 73 2.68 -1.51 -1.18
C VAL A 73 2.94 -2.35 -2.43
N PRO A 74 3.96 -3.21 -2.44
CA PRO A 74 4.22 -4.11 -3.57
C PRO A 74 3.16 -5.21 -3.67
N GLU A 75 2.88 -5.68 -4.88
CA GLU A 75 1.86 -6.71 -5.13
C GLU A 75 2.42 -8.12 -4.89
N LEU A 76 2.48 -8.53 -3.62
CA LEU A 76 3.03 -9.81 -3.19
C LEU A 76 1.96 -10.76 -2.61
N GLY A 77 0.69 -10.56 -2.94
CA GLY A 77 -0.40 -11.43 -2.52
C GLY A 77 -0.70 -11.36 -1.02
N TYR A 78 -0.78 -10.15 -0.46
CA TYR A 78 -1.14 -9.94 0.94
C TYR A 78 -2.64 -10.17 1.19
N GLN A 79 -2.97 -10.44 2.43
CA GLN A 79 -4.30 -10.14 2.98
C GLN A 79 -4.26 -8.72 3.53
N GLY A 80 -5.33 -7.95 3.30
CA GLY A 80 -5.37 -6.56 3.73
C GLY A 80 -6.74 -6.18 4.26
N GLY A 81 -6.77 -5.16 5.13
CA GLY A 81 -8.01 -4.65 5.66
C GLY A 81 -7.98 -3.15 5.93
N LEU A 82 -9.16 -2.55 5.87
CA LEU A 82 -9.42 -1.18 6.28
C LEU A 82 -10.52 -1.20 7.32
N TYR A 83 -10.22 -0.69 8.49
CA TYR A 83 -11.11 -0.68 9.65
C TYR A 83 -11.18 0.73 10.20
N THR A 84 -12.33 1.07 10.75
CA THR A 84 -12.49 2.31 11.52
C THR A 84 -12.72 2.00 13.00
N PHE A 85 -12.37 2.94 13.87
CA PHE A 85 -12.80 2.95 15.26
C PHE A 85 -13.36 4.32 15.60
N ALA A 86 -14.14 4.40 16.66
CA ALA A 86 -14.86 5.60 17.11
C ALA A 86 -15.68 6.33 16.01
N PRO A 87 -16.91 6.74 16.29
CA PRO A 87 -17.65 6.35 17.50
C PRO A 87 -18.02 4.87 17.50
N TYR A 88 -18.11 4.25 16.32
CA TYR A 88 -18.38 2.82 16.14
C TYR A 88 -17.32 2.21 15.24
N GLY A 89 -16.74 1.11 15.69
CA GLY A 89 -15.82 0.33 14.85
C GLY A 89 -16.54 -0.33 13.69
N ALA A 90 -15.98 -0.24 12.49
CA ALA A 90 -16.51 -0.87 11.31
C ALA A 90 -15.41 -1.52 10.47
N VAL A 91 -15.76 -2.63 9.83
CA VAL A 91 -14.96 -3.21 8.75
C VAL A 91 -15.39 -2.52 7.46
N VAL A 92 -14.48 -1.75 6.87
CA VAL A 92 -14.72 -1.07 5.58
C VAL A 92 -14.35 -1.98 4.43
N ASN A 93 -13.21 -2.67 4.57
CA ASN A 93 -12.73 -3.65 3.61
C ASN A 93 -11.93 -4.73 4.32
N GLN A 94 -12.02 -5.97 3.87
CA GLN A 94 -11.24 -7.10 4.38
C GLN A 94 -11.14 -8.20 3.31
N GLY A 95 -9.96 -8.79 3.17
CA GLY A 95 -9.73 -9.93 2.29
C GLY A 95 -8.42 -9.85 1.53
N PRO A 96 -8.31 -10.54 0.39
CA PRO A 96 -7.16 -10.41 -0.48
C PRO A 96 -6.93 -8.93 -0.81
N TRP A 97 -5.71 -8.44 -0.54
CA TRP A 97 -5.40 -7.04 -0.80
C TRP A 97 -5.37 -6.76 -2.30
N VAL A 98 -6.18 -5.80 -2.70
CA VAL A 98 -6.20 -5.23 -4.04
C VAL A 98 -6.14 -3.72 -3.89
N ARG A 99 -5.13 -3.09 -4.49
CA ARG A 99 -4.87 -1.65 -4.36
C ARG A 99 -6.09 -0.78 -4.65
N SER A 100 -6.78 -1.04 -5.75
CA SER A 100 -7.96 -0.28 -6.15
C SER A 100 -9.15 -0.47 -5.20
N THR A 101 -9.34 -1.68 -4.68
CA THR A 101 -10.42 -1.98 -3.74
C THR A 101 -10.20 -1.27 -2.41
N LEU A 102 -8.95 -1.27 -1.90
CA LEU A 102 -8.63 -0.55 -0.68
C LEU A 102 -8.76 0.97 -0.88
N ALA A 103 -8.30 1.50 -2.00
CA ALA A 103 -8.47 2.91 -2.34
C ALA A 103 -9.95 3.33 -2.39
N ALA A 104 -10.82 2.51 -3.00
CA ALA A 104 -12.26 2.76 -3.01
C ALA A 104 -12.87 2.73 -1.60
N GLY A 105 -12.40 1.82 -0.73
CA GLY A 105 -12.78 1.79 0.67
C GLY A 105 -12.40 3.08 1.40
N VAL A 106 -11.18 3.58 1.20
CA VAL A 106 -10.74 4.87 1.76
C VAL A 106 -11.60 6.02 1.24
N ASP A 107 -11.91 6.04 -0.05
CA ASP A 107 -12.75 7.09 -0.65
C ASP A 107 -14.18 7.10 -0.08
N SER A 108 -14.70 5.95 0.35
CA SER A 108 -16.03 5.85 0.96
C SER A 108 -16.14 6.52 2.35
N LEU A 109 -15.01 6.75 3.04
CA LEU A 109 -15.00 7.41 4.34
C LEU A 109 -15.39 8.88 4.18
N LYS A 110 -16.32 9.35 5.02
CA LYS A 110 -16.74 10.76 5.05
C LYS A 110 -15.62 11.61 5.63
N ASP A 111 -15.38 12.75 5.07
CA ASP A 111 -14.26 13.64 5.40
C ASP A 111 -14.67 15.06 5.79
N ASN A 112 -15.96 15.29 5.94
CA ASN A 112 -16.50 16.56 6.45
C ASN A 112 -17.63 16.32 7.44
N LEU A 113 -17.82 17.29 8.35
CA LEU A 113 -18.77 17.17 9.45
C LEU A 113 -20.23 17.06 8.98
N GLU A 114 -20.59 17.73 7.92
CA GLU A 114 -21.95 17.72 7.38
C GLU A 114 -22.38 16.33 6.93
N THR A 115 -21.54 15.67 6.13
CA THR A 115 -21.83 14.30 5.64
C THR A 115 -21.66 13.28 6.74
N PHE A 116 -20.69 13.48 7.65
CA PHE A 116 -20.46 12.59 8.77
C PHE A 116 -21.67 12.57 9.71
N ALA A 117 -22.19 13.73 10.10
CA ALA A 117 -23.33 13.86 11.01
C ALA A 117 -24.64 13.25 10.47
N ARG A 118 -24.81 13.23 9.13
CA ARG A 118 -25.99 12.60 8.50
C ARG A 118 -26.02 11.09 8.62
N PHE A 119 -24.87 10.45 8.65
CA PHE A 119 -24.75 9.00 8.56
C PHE A 119 -24.24 8.34 9.84
N THR A 120 -23.79 9.14 10.77
CA THR A 120 -23.40 8.65 12.08
C THR A 120 -24.46 9.12 13.07
N PRO A 121 -25.34 8.22 13.57
CA PRO A 121 -26.25 8.58 14.61
C PRO A 121 -25.42 9.08 15.81
N MET A 122 -25.53 10.34 16.14
CA MET A 122 -25.02 10.83 17.41
C MET A 122 -25.91 10.14 18.45
N GLY A 123 -25.38 9.10 19.07
CA GLY A 123 -26.02 8.52 20.23
C GLY A 123 -26.17 9.61 21.27
N ASP A 124 -27.38 9.79 21.75
CA ASP A 124 -27.66 10.59 22.90
C ASP A 124 -26.81 10.05 24.06
N GLY A 125 -25.64 10.67 24.23
CA GLY A 125 -24.71 10.35 25.32
C GLY A 125 -24.83 11.32 26.43
#